data_70c6a7f6818f98d3c0b72edb54ae1ae8
#
_entry.id   70c6a7f6818f98d3c0b72edb54ae1ae8
#
_cell.length_a   1.000
_cell.length_b   1.000
_cell.length_c   1.000
_cell.angle_alpha   90.00
_cell.angle_beta   90.00
_cell.angle_gamma   90.00
#
_symmetry.space_group_name_H-M   'P 1'
#
loop_
_entity.id
_entity.type
_entity.pdbx_description
1 polymer ?
#
loop_
_entity_poly.entity_id
_entity_poly.type
_entity_poly.pdbx_seq_one_letter_code
_entity_poly.pdbx_strand_id
1 'polypeptide(L)'
;MSNGKRIALVTGASRGIGKAVALELARRDWRVIAVARAQKALEQLDDRVRAEGGEATLIPLDLRDLNAIDQLAAPLFERFGKLDGLAACAGVLGALTPTHQITPGVMDETTLVNYLANQRLIRALHPLLRESDAGRAVFITSGASKNPKAYWAPYAASKAALDALVTSYAAELNVTPIKANLFNPGPTRTAMRQKAYPGEDPMTLPAPEEVAPSIVDMLEPSYTQNGAWVQFER
;
A
#
# COMPACT_ATOMS: atom_id res chain seq x y z
N MET A 1 10.67 -26.72 11.02
CA MET A 1 9.80 -25.52 10.84
C MET A 1 10.76 -24.34 10.81
N SER A 2 10.93 -23.70 9.67
CA SER A 2 11.92 -22.64 9.53
C SER A 2 11.45 -21.41 10.30
N ASN A 3 12.18 -21.08 11.34
CA ASN A 3 12.03 -19.85 12.12
C ASN A 3 12.55 -18.64 11.32
N GLY A 4 12.10 -18.51 10.07
CA GLY A 4 12.48 -17.40 9.20
C GLY A 4 11.61 -16.17 9.50
N LYS A 5 12.22 -14.98 9.41
CA LYS A 5 11.51 -13.69 9.50
C LYS A 5 10.33 -13.67 8.53
N ARG A 6 9.22 -13.07 8.93
CA ARG A 6 8.10 -12.78 8.02
C ARG A 6 8.53 -11.78 6.94
N ILE A 7 7.92 -11.89 5.78
CA ILE A 7 8.30 -11.11 4.60
C ILE A 7 7.12 -10.27 4.16
N ALA A 8 7.31 -8.97 4.03
CA ALA A 8 6.28 -8.06 3.53
C ALA A 8 6.74 -7.24 2.32
N LEU A 9 5.87 -7.12 1.32
CA LEU A 9 6.04 -6.22 0.21
C LEU A 9 5.30 -4.92 0.47
N VAL A 10 6.00 -3.79 0.33
CA VAL A 10 5.45 -2.45 0.53
C VAL A 10 5.56 -1.66 -0.78
N THR A 11 4.44 -1.25 -1.35
CA THR A 11 4.45 -0.34 -2.50
C THR A 11 4.45 1.11 -2.06
N GLY A 12 5.01 2.01 -2.88
CA GLY A 12 5.15 3.42 -2.51
C GLY A 12 6.14 3.63 -1.35
N ALA A 13 7.09 2.73 -1.17
CA ALA A 13 8.03 2.70 -0.04
C ALA A 13 9.03 3.88 0.00
N SER A 14 9.11 4.71 -1.03
CA SER A 14 10.09 5.80 -1.11
C SER A 14 9.78 7.00 -0.22
N ARG A 15 8.52 7.20 0.21
CA ARG A 15 8.09 8.37 1.00
C ARG A 15 6.77 8.14 1.73
N GLY A 16 6.45 9.08 2.63
CA GLY A 16 5.15 9.14 3.31
C GLY A 16 4.81 7.84 4.04
N ILE A 17 3.57 7.42 3.95
CA ILE A 17 3.04 6.24 4.67
C ILE A 17 3.80 4.97 4.30
N GLY A 18 4.05 4.70 3.02
CA GLY A 18 4.77 3.49 2.61
C GLY A 18 6.19 3.41 3.15
N LYS A 19 6.92 4.55 3.22
CA LYS A 19 8.23 4.61 3.86
C LYS A 19 8.15 4.32 5.36
N ALA A 20 7.18 4.91 6.05
CA ALA A 20 6.98 4.69 7.48
C ALA A 20 6.60 3.23 7.79
N VAL A 21 5.72 2.62 6.97
CA VAL A 21 5.37 1.19 7.09
C VAL A 21 6.58 0.29 6.87
N ALA A 22 7.43 0.58 5.87
CA ALA A 22 8.65 -0.20 5.63
C ALA A 22 9.61 -0.16 6.83
N LEU A 23 9.79 1.01 7.46
CA LEU A 23 10.62 1.17 8.65
C LEU A 23 10.01 0.48 9.87
N GLU A 24 8.70 0.58 10.06
CA GLU A 24 8.00 -0.08 11.16
C GLU A 24 8.07 -1.61 11.04
N LEU A 25 7.91 -2.16 9.85
CA LEU A 25 8.11 -3.58 9.58
C LEU A 25 9.54 -4.03 9.94
N ALA A 26 10.55 -3.24 9.57
CA ALA A 26 11.95 -3.53 9.90
C ALA A 26 12.18 -3.55 11.43
N ARG A 27 11.60 -2.61 12.19
CA ARG A 27 11.64 -2.60 13.67
C ARG A 27 10.99 -3.81 14.31
N ARG A 28 9.96 -4.38 13.65
CA ARG A 28 9.28 -5.61 14.09
C ARG A 28 9.91 -6.89 13.52
N ASP A 29 11.15 -6.82 13.08
CA ASP A 29 11.93 -7.96 12.57
C ASP A 29 11.35 -8.64 11.32
N TRP A 30 10.63 -7.89 10.50
CA TRP A 30 10.20 -8.34 9.18
C TRP A 30 11.27 -8.08 8.12
N ARG A 31 11.39 -8.97 7.15
CA ARG A 31 12.12 -8.69 5.91
C ARG A 31 11.24 -7.85 4.98
N VAL A 32 11.76 -6.71 4.54
CA VAL A 32 11.00 -5.75 3.73
C VAL A 32 11.36 -5.91 2.25
N ILE A 33 10.35 -6.02 1.39
CA ILE A 33 10.48 -5.85 -0.06
C ILE A 33 9.91 -4.47 -0.39
N ALA A 34 10.80 -3.53 -0.69
CA ALA A 34 10.45 -2.13 -0.90
C ALA A 34 10.30 -1.83 -2.40
N VAL A 35 9.08 -1.48 -2.82
CA VAL A 35 8.74 -1.18 -4.23
C VAL A 35 8.46 0.31 -4.39
N ALA A 36 9.21 0.98 -5.26
CA ALA A 36 8.98 2.38 -5.66
C ALA A 36 9.72 2.70 -6.97
N ARG A 37 9.40 3.83 -7.60
CA ARG A 37 10.02 4.23 -8.88
C ARG A 37 11.44 4.76 -8.72
N ALA A 38 11.69 5.51 -7.66
CA ALA A 38 12.94 6.24 -7.47
C ALA A 38 13.98 5.37 -6.75
N GLN A 39 14.93 4.81 -7.49
CA GLN A 39 15.99 3.96 -6.95
C GLN A 39 16.75 4.63 -5.81
N LYS A 40 17.22 5.89 -5.99
CA LYS A 40 17.94 6.61 -4.94
C LYS A 40 17.15 6.74 -3.62
N ALA A 41 15.83 6.89 -3.70
CA ALA A 41 15.00 6.97 -2.50
C ALA A 41 14.79 5.60 -1.85
N LEU A 42 14.85 4.51 -2.62
CA LEU A 42 14.88 3.15 -2.08
C LEU A 42 16.23 2.86 -1.39
N GLU A 43 17.34 3.30 -1.96
CA GLU A 43 18.68 3.17 -1.35
C GLU A 43 18.73 3.91 0.00
N GLN A 44 18.21 5.15 0.07
CA GLN A 44 18.08 5.88 1.33
C GLN A 44 17.15 5.20 2.35
N LEU A 45 16.14 4.48 1.89
CA LEU A 45 15.29 3.67 2.76
C LEU A 45 16.07 2.46 3.29
N ASP A 46 16.85 1.77 2.45
CA ASP A 46 17.67 0.62 2.84
C ASP A 46 18.68 1.00 3.94
N ASP A 47 19.38 2.14 3.78
CA ASP A 47 20.28 2.66 4.80
C ASP A 47 19.59 2.83 6.16
N ARG A 48 18.35 3.32 6.16
CA ARG A 48 17.56 3.48 7.39
C ARG A 48 17.07 2.15 7.95
N VAL A 49 16.63 1.23 7.08
CA VAL A 49 16.22 -0.12 7.47
C VAL A 49 17.39 -0.86 8.13
N ARG A 50 18.59 -0.74 7.57
CA ARG A 50 19.82 -1.32 8.15
C ARG A 50 20.19 -0.68 9.49
N ALA A 51 20.01 0.64 9.63
CA ALA A 51 20.23 1.32 10.90
C ALA A 51 19.28 0.84 12.01
N GLU A 52 18.09 0.36 11.66
CA GLU A 52 17.13 -0.29 12.58
C GLU A 52 17.41 -1.81 12.76
N GLY A 53 18.51 -2.34 12.20
CA GLY A 53 18.85 -3.77 12.26
C GLY A 53 18.08 -4.68 11.31
N GLY A 54 17.33 -4.12 10.39
CA GLY A 54 16.52 -4.85 9.42
C GLY A 54 17.24 -5.15 8.10
N GLU A 55 16.51 -5.77 7.18
CA GLU A 55 16.94 -6.08 5.82
C GLU A 55 15.87 -5.63 4.81
N ALA A 56 16.28 -4.96 3.72
CA ALA A 56 15.39 -4.62 2.62
C ALA A 56 15.87 -5.22 1.29
N THR A 57 14.90 -5.63 0.47
CA THR A 57 15.10 -5.91 -0.95
C THR A 57 14.46 -4.79 -1.74
N LEU A 58 15.25 -4.11 -2.55
CA LEU A 58 14.80 -2.94 -3.31
C LEU A 58 14.35 -3.35 -4.71
N ILE A 59 13.14 -2.95 -5.10
CA ILE A 59 12.60 -3.19 -6.44
C ILE A 59 12.20 -1.85 -7.05
N PRO A 60 13.06 -1.26 -7.88
CA PRO A 60 12.71 -0.11 -8.69
C PRO A 60 11.63 -0.51 -9.71
N LEU A 61 10.38 -0.04 -9.51
CA LEU A 61 9.26 -0.39 -10.37
C LEU A 61 8.25 0.76 -10.43
N ASP A 62 7.81 1.08 -11.64
CA ASP A 62 6.69 1.99 -11.87
C ASP A 62 5.39 1.19 -11.93
N LEU A 63 4.47 1.45 -11.02
CA LEU A 63 3.17 0.77 -10.98
C LEU A 63 2.26 1.11 -12.18
N ARG A 64 2.67 2.05 -13.05
CA ARG A 64 2.01 2.27 -14.34
C ARG A 64 2.35 1.18 -15.37
N ASP A 65 3.46 0.49 -15.18
CA ASP A 65 3.81 -0.68 -15.98
C ASP A 65 3.16 -1.95 -15.39
N LEU A 66 1.96 -2.25 -15.87
CA LEU A 66 1.20 -3.39 -15.40
C LEU A 66 1.88 -4.74 -15.73
N ASN A 67 2.64 -4.79 -16.83
CA ASN A 67 3.37 -6.00 -17.22
C ASN A 67 4.54 -6.27 -16.26
N ALA A 68 5.25 -5.21 -15.85
CA ALA A 68 6.30 -5.34 -14.85
C ALA A 68 5.75 -5.79 -13.48
N ILE A 69 4.52 -5.40 -13.11
CA ILE A 69 3.87 -5.92 -11.90
C ILE A 69 3.59 -7.42 -12.03
N ASP A 70 3.08 -7.88 -13.17
CA ASP A 70 2.80 -9.31 -13.41
C ASP A 70 4.08 -10.17 -13.34
N GLN A 71 5.24 -9.58 -13.67
CA GLN A 71 6.54 -10.26 -13.62
C GLN A 71 7.17 -10.32 -12.21
N LEU A 72 6.58 -9.68 -11.20
CA LEU A 72 7.13 -9.70 -9.83
C LEU A 72 7.12 -11.09 -9.19
N ALA A 73 6.11 -11.91 -9.49
CA ALA A 73 5.82 -13.13 -8.74
C ALA A 73 6.97 -14.17 -8.83
N ALA A 74 7.46 -14.45 -10.04
CA ALA A 74 8.46 -15.52 -10.24
C ALA A 74 9.78 -15.26 -9.50
N PRO A 75 10.45 -14.10 -9.64
CA PRO A 75 11.68 -13.83 -8.89
C PRO A 75 11.48 -13.79 -7.38
N LEU A 76 10.31 -13.33 -6.92
CA LEU A 76 10.01 -13.33 -5.49
C LEU A 76 9.79 -14.74 -4.95
N PHE A 77 9.13 -15.60 -5.73
CA PHE A 77 8.94 -17.00 -5.35
C PHE A 77 10.27 -17.76 -5.32
N GLU A 78 11.11 -17.60 -6.34
CA GLU A 78 12.44 -18.21 -6.38
C GLU A 78 13.31 -17.82 -5.18
N ARG A 79 13.24 -16.55 -4.78
CA ARG A 79 14.08 -16.01 -3.70
C ARG A 79 13.54 -16.29 -2.30
N PHE A 80 12.23 -16.24 -2.12
CA PHE A 80 11.59 -16.22 -0.79
C PHE A 80 10.61 -17.36 -0.56
N GLY A 81 10.10 -18.00 -1.61
CA GLY A 81 9.12 -19.08 -1.54
C GLY A 81 7.71 -18.66 -1.15
N LYS A 82 7.57 -17.53 -0.43
CA LYS A 82 6.30 -17.01 0.07
C LYS A 82 6.31 -15.49 0.26
N LEU A 83 5.14 -14.94 0.52
CA LEU A 83 4.95 -13.59 1.01
C LEU A 83 3.97 -13.62 2.20
N ASP A 84 4.35 -13.05 3.34
CA ASP A 84 3.51 -13.02 4.53
C ASP A 84 2.64 -11.75 4.60
N GLY A 85 3.10 -10.65 4.00
CA GLY A 85 2.41 -9.36 4.04
C GLY A 85 2.48 -8.58 2.72
N LEU A 86 1.37 -7.92 2.36
CA LEU A 86 1.30 -6.90 1.31
C LEU A 86 0.76 -5.60 1.91
N ALA A 87 1.56 -4.54 1.91
CA ALA A 87 1.14 -3.18 2.20
C ALA A 87 1.08 -2.36 0.90
N ALA A 88 -0.10 -2.24 0.32
CA ALA A 88 -0.33 -1.51 -0.93
C ALA A 88 -0.53 -0.02 -0.64
N CYS A 89 0.60 0.70 -0.39
CA CYS A 89 0.59 2.11 0.04
C CYS A 89 0.72 3.11 -1.12
N ALA A 90 1.05 2.66 -2.31
CA ALA A 90 1.21 3.55 -3.46
C ALA A 90 -0.12 4.19 -3.88
N GLY A 91 -0.06 5.45 -4.28
CA GLY A 91 -1.21 6.15 -4.81
C GLY A 91 -0.85 7.53 -5.35
N VAL A 92 -1.70 8.05 -6.20
CA VAL A 92 -1.61 9.40 -6.78
C VAL A 92 -2.91 10.16 -6.53
N LEU A 93 -2.80 11.47 -6.28
CA LEU A 93 -3.97 12.34 -6.08
C LEU A 93 -4.64 12.71 -7.41
N GLY A 94 -3.87 12.76 -8.49
CA GLY A 94 -4.31 13.37 -9.74
C GLY A 94 -4.39 14.90 -9.63
N ALA A 95 -5.37 15.48 -10.34
CA ALA A 95 -5.69 16.90 -10.30
C ALA A 95 -7.01 17.13 -9.58
N LEU A 96 -7.05 18.15 -8.74
CA LEU A 96 -8.29 18.66 -8.13
C LEU A 96 -8.89 19.70 -9.08
N THR A 97 -9.94 19.31 -9.79
CA THR A 97 -10.53 20.12 -10.87
C THR A 97 -12.03 19.83 -11.02
N PRO A 98 -12.83 20.77 -11.57
CA PRO A 98 -14.22 20.50 -11.91
C PRO A 98 -14.35 19.26 -12.81
N THR A 99 -15.37 18.44 -12.56
CA THR A 99 -15.51 17.12 -13.22
C THR A 99 -15.52 17.22 -14.75
N HIS A 100 -16.16 18.26 -15.32
CA HIS A 100 -16.21 18.49 -16.76
C HIS A 100 -14.88 18.99 -17.38
N GLN A 101 -13.88 19.30 -16.55
CA GLN A 101 -12.53 19.74 -16.99
C GLN A 101 -11.46 18.68 -16.75
N ILE A 102 -11.84 17.50 -16.26
CA ILE A 102 -10.89 16.40 -16.06
C ILE A 102 -10.36 15.95 -17.43
N THR A 103 -9.05 16.05 -17.62
CA THR A 103 -8.42 15.52 -18.82
C THR A 103 -8.35 14.00 -18.79
N PRO A 104 -8.40 13.30 -19.96
CA PRO A 104 -8.25 11.84 -20.01
C PRO A 104 -7.02 11.35 -19.26
N GLY A 105 -5.85 11.97 -19.46
CA GLY A 105 -4.60 11.55 -18.80
C GLY A 105 -4.63 11.61 -17.28
N VAL A 106 -5.35 12.55 -16.68
CA VAL A 106 -5.54 12.59 -15.21
C VAL A 106 -6.41 11.42 -14.75
N MET A 107 -7.50 11.14 -15.47
CA MET A 107 -8.39 10.03 -15.16
C MET A 107 -7.67 8.69 -15.34
N ASP A 108 -6.93 8.54 -16.44
CA ASP A 108 -6.17 7.34 -16.76
C ASP A 108 -5.09 7.06 -15.70
N GLU A 109 -4.27 8.05 -15.33
CA GLU A 109 -3.20 7.88 -14.34
C GLU A 109 -3.76 7.51 -12.97
N THR A 110 -4.83 8.19 -12.51
CA THR A 110 -5.43 7.86 -11.20
C THR A 110 -6.07 6.48 -11.18
N THR A 111 -6.75 6.09 -12.25
CA THR A 111 -7.33 4.75 -12.40
C THR A 111 -6.23 3.69 -12.47
N LEU A 112 -5.20 3.94 -13.27
CA LEU A 112 -4.09 3.01 -13.47
C LEU A 112 -3.35 2.71 -12.17
N VAL A 113 -2.91 3.75 -11.44
CA VAL A 113 -2.09 3.58 -10.23
C VAL A 113 -2.91 3.16 -9.01
N ASN A 114 -4.08 3.81 -8.78
CA ASN A 114 -4.83 3.58 -7.55
C ASN A 114 -5.71 2.32 -7.60
N TYR A 115 -6.09 1.84 -8.79
CA TYR A 115 -6.99 0.72 -8.96
C TYR A 115 -6.37 -0.44 -9.76
N LEU A 116 -6.03 -0.26 -11.04
CA LEU A 116 -5.57 -1.36 -11.91
C LEU A 116 -4.25 -1.97 -11.42
N ALA A 117 -3.31 -1.16 -10.95
CA ALA A 117 -2.06 -1.65 -10.38
C ALA A 117 -2.31 -2.53 -9.16
N ASN A 118 -3.29 -2.20 -8.29
CA ASN A 118 -3.64 -3.02 -7.14
C ASN A 118 -4.30 -4.35 -7.56
N GLN A 119 -5.13 -4.35 -8.62
CA GLN A 119 -5.65 -5.59 -9.19
C GLN A 119 -4.52 -6.49 -9.70
N ARG A 120 -3.50 -5.91 -10.37
CA ARG A 120 -2.33 -6.67 -10.83
C ARG A 120 -1.47 -7.18 -9.68
N LEU A 121 -1.29 -6.40 -8.63
CA LEU A 121 -0.59 -6.84 -7.41
C LEU A 121 -1.31 -8.02 -6.75
N ILE A 122 -2.64 -7.97 -6.63
CA ILE A 122 -3.44 -9.10 -6.13
C ILE A 122 -3.19 -10.33 -7.00
N ARG A 123 -3.33 -10.21 -8.33
CA ARG A 123 -3.12 -11.32 -9.26
C ARG A 123 -1.72 -11.93 -9.16
N ALA A 124 -0.68 -11.09 -9.15
CA ALA A 124 0.70 -11.54 -9.14
C ALA A 124 1.11 -12.15 -7.78
N LEU A 125 0.66 -11.54 -6.67
CA LEU A 125 1.15 -11.89 -5.33
C LEU A 125 0.25 -12.87 -4.57
N HIS A 126 -0.98 -13.10 -5.02
CA HIS A 126 -1.89 -14.07 -4.38
C HIS A 126 -1.27 -15.47 -4.22
N PRO A 127 -0.58 -16.04 -5.23
CA PRO A 127 0.06 -17.35 -5.05
C PRO A 127 1.10 -17.37 -3.92
N LEU A 128 1.90 -16.29 -3.79
CA LEU A 128 2.90 -16.19 -2.73
C LEU A 128 2.25 -16.01 -1.34
N LEU A 129 1.15 -15.24 -1.26
CA LEU A 129 0.39 -15.08 -0.01
C LEU A 129 -0.25 -16.39 0.44
N ARG A 130 -0.61 -17.29 -0.49
CA ARG A 130 -1.14 -18.62 -0.19
C ARG A 130 -0.12 -19.56 0.42
N GLU A 131 1.16 -19.39 0.11
CA GLU A 131 2.25 -20.17 0.71
C GLU A 131 2.56 -19.74 2.16
N SER A 132 1.97 -18.64 2.62
CA SER A 132 2.06 -18.21 4.01
C SER A 132 1.04 -18.94 4.88
N ASP A 133 1.42 -19.24 6.11
CA ASP A 133 0.50 -19.74 7.16
C ASP A 133 -0.55 -18.71 7.58
N ALA A 134 -0.24 -17.42 7.38
CA ALA A 134 -1.11 -16.30 7.71
C ALA A 134 -0.84 -15.10 6.78
N GLY A 135 -1.18 -15.22 5.50
CA GLY A 135 -1.04 -14.14 4.52
C GLY A 135 -1.94 -12.94 4.87
N ARG A 136 -1.39 -11.74 4.83
CA ARG A 136 -2.14 -10.49 5.12
C ARG A 136 -1.93 -9.46 4.02
N ALA A 137 -3.02 -8.84 3.56
CA ALA A 137 -2.95 -7.78 2.57
C ALA A 137 -3.71 -6.55 3.07
N VAL A 138 -3.05 -5.39 3.09
CA VAL A 138 -3.62 -4.11 3.50
C VAL A 138 -3.50 -3.12 2.34
N PHE A 139 -4.63 -2.58 1.93
CA PHE A 139 -4.71 -1.61 0.84
C PHE A 139 -5.08 -0.24 1.39
N ILE A 140 -4.26 0.76 1.09
CA ILE A 140 -4.52 2.12 1.56
C ILE A 140 -5.62 2.77 0.73
N THR A 141 -6.76 2.98 1.36
CA THR A 141 -7.90 3.69 0.81
C THR A 141 -7.97 5.14 1.31
N SER A 142 -9.14 5.75 1.26
CA SER A 142 -9.38 7.13 1.68
C SER A 142 -10.86 7.33 2.04
N GLY A 143 -11.13 8.23 2.97
CA GLY A 143 -12.50 8.70 3.22
C GLY A 143 -13.18 9.29 1.97
N ALA A 144 -12.41 9.70 0.96
CA ALA A 144 -12.94 10.18 -0.31
C ALA A 144 -13.66 9.08 -1.11
N SER A 145 -13.41 7.80 -0.87
CA SER A 145 -14.13 6.68 -1.50
C SER A 145 -15.61 6.63 -1.08
N LYS A 146 -15.88 6.98 0.17
CA LYS A 146 -17.24 6.98 0.77
C LYS A 146 -17.91 8.34 0.73
N ASN A 147 -17.12 9.42 0.89
CA ASN A 147 -17.61 10.79 0.96
C ASN A 147 -16.82 11.67 -0.03
N PRO A 148 -17.11 11.58 -1.35
CA PRO A 148 -16.42 12.36 -2.36
C PRO A 148 -16.71 13.85 -2.20
N LYS A 149 -15.65 14.67 -2.31
CA LYS A 149 -15.75 16.12 -2.26
C LYS A 149 -15.75 16.71 -3.66
N ALA A 150 -16.27 17.95 -3.80
CA ALA A 150 -16.16 18.70 -5.05
C ALA A 150 -14.67 18.75 -5.50
N TYR A 151 -14.45 18.63 -6.79
CA TYR A 151 -13.12 18.62 -7.45
C TYR A 151 -12.27 17.36 -7.25
N TRP A 152 -12.73 16.38 -6.49
CA TRP A 152 -11.95 15.16 -6.15
C TRP A 152 -12.29 13.95 -7.02
N ALA A 153 -13.08 14.11 -8.08
CA ALA A 153 -13.70 13.00 -8.80
C ALA A 153 -12.70 11.90 -9.24
N PRO A 154 -11.52 12.18 -9.87
CA PRO A 154 -10.61 11.10 -10.29
C PRO A 154 -10.10 10.27 -9.12
N TYR A 155 -9.67 10.97 -8.05
CA TYR A 155 -9.17 10.30 -6.84
C TYR A 155 -10.26 9.51 -6.13
N ALA A 156 -11.42 10.14 -5.88
CA ALA A 156 -12.53 9.51 -5.18
C ALA A 156 -13.04 8.27 -5.92
N ALA A 157 -13.24 8.38 -7.24
CA ALA A 157 -13.67 7.25 -8.08
C ALA A 157 -12.65 6.10 -8.05
N SER A 158 -11.35 6.40 -8.18
CA SER A 158 -10.30 5.37 -8.13
C SER A 158 -10.22 4.67 -6.77
N LYS A 159 -10.44 5.38 -5.66
CA LYS A 159 -10.46 4.78 -4.32
C LYS A 159 -11.75 4.01 -4.04
N ALA A 160 -12.89 4.45 -4.58
CA ALA A 160 -14.13 3.67 -4.51
C ALA A 160 -14.02 2.35 -5.32
N ALA A 161 -13.39 2.39 -6.50
CA ALA A 161 -13.10 1.21 -7.28
C ALA A 161 -12.16 0.24 -6.55
N LEU A 162 -11.12 0.76 -5.87
CA LEU A 162 -10.24 -0.03 -5.02
C LEU A 162 -11.01 -0.67 -3.86
N ASP A 163 -11.89 0.07 -3.20
CA ASP A 163 -12.68 -0.45 -2.08
C ASP A 163 -13.55 -1.64 -2.54
N ALA A 164 -14.24 -1.50 -3.67
CA ALA A 164 -15.04 -2.57 -4.26
C ALA A 164 -14.19 -3.80 -4.63
N LEU A 165 -13.02 -3.59 -5.26
CA LEU A 165 -12.09 -4.66 -5.62
C LEU A 165 -11.64 -5.46 -4.39
N VAL A 166 -11.17 -4.76 -3.35
CA VAL A 166 -10.61 -5.42 -2.16
C VAL A 166 -11.70 -6.12 -1.35
N THR A 167 -12.90 -5.54 -1.28
CA THR A 167 -14.06 -6.18 -0.60
C THR A 167 -14.45 -7.47 -1.33
N SER A 168 -14.49 -7.46 -2.66
CA SER A 168 -14.75 -8.66 -3.47
C SER A 168 -13.66 -9.72 -3.27
N TYR A 169 -12.39 -9.32 -3.37
CA TYR A 169 -11.26 -10.21 -3.13
C TYR A 169 -11.31 -10.83 -1.72
N ALA A 170 -11.59 -10.04 -0.70
CA ALA A 170 -11.72 -10.55 0.67
C ALA A 170 -12.83 -11.62 0.79
N ALA A 171 -13.96 -11.44 0.10
CA ALA A 171 -15.03 -12.42 0.10
C ALA A 171 -14.61 -13.78 -0.53
N GLU A 172 -13.73 -13.75 -1.52
CA GLU A 172 -13.15 -14.96 -2.15
C GLU A 172 -12.20 -15.72 -1.20
N LEU A 173 -11.65 -15.04 -0.18
CA LEU A 173 -10.63 -15.58 0.72
C LEU A 173 -11.19 -16.36 1.93
N ASN A 174 -12.50 -16.48 2.08
CA ASN A 174 -13.14 -17.05 3.28
C ASN A 174 -12.67 -18.46 3.68
N VAL A 175 -12.22 -19.25 2.69
CA VAL A 175 -11.72 -20.63 2.89
C VAL A 175 -10.18 -20.72 2.85
N THR A 176 -9.50 -19.59 2.96
CA THR A 176 -8.03 -19.51 2.90
C THR A 176 -7.47 -18.88 4.17
N PRO A 177 -6.17 -19.07 4.48
CA PRO A 177 -5.52 -18.36 5.60
C PRO A 177 -5.28 -16.88 5.32
N ILE A 178 -5.47 -16.41 4.08
CA ILE A 178 -5.24 -15.03 3.68
C ILE A 178 -6.36 -14.12 4.21
N LYS A 179 -6.01 -12.91 4.67
CA LYS A 179 -6.95 -11.84 4.98
C LYS A 179 -6.58 -10.59 4.20
N ALA A 180 -7.59 -9.94 3.60
CA ALA A 180 -7.41 -8.70 2.85
C ALA A 180 -8.32 -7.61 3.41
N ASN A 181 -7.74 -6.43 3.68
CA ASN A 181 -8.45 -5.35 4.35
C ASN A 181 -8.09 -3.98 3.74
N LEU A 182 -8.95 -3.01 3.98
CA LEU A 182 -8.81 -1.62 3.59
C LEU A 182 -8.45 -0.77 4.81
N PHE A 183 -7.50 0.14 4.65
CA PHE A 183 -7.10 1.08 5.69
C PHE A 183 -7.19 2.52 5.19
N ASN A 184 -8.00 3.35 5.85
CA ASN A 184 -8.05 4.78 5.63
C ASN A 184 -7.16 5.50 6.66
N PRO A 185 -6.02 6.08 6.24
CA PRO A 185 -5.11 6.77 7.15
C PRO A 185 -5.63 8.12 7.64
N GLY A 186 -6.77 8.60 7.12
CA GLY A 186 -7.22 9.96 7.37
C GLY A 186 -6.29 11.03 6.82
N PRO A 187 -6.45 12.28 7.28
CA PRO A 187 -5.53 13.37 6.98
C PRO A 187 -4.17 13.09 7.62
N THR A 188 -3.16 12.78 6.82
CA THR A 188 -1.80 12.45 7.28
C THR A 188 -0.80 13.43 6.68
N ARG A 189 0.20 13.86 7.44
CA ARG A 189 1.26 14.81 7.06
C ARG A 189 2.15 14.23 5.96
N THR A 190 1.72 14.38 4.72
CA THR A 190 2.41 13.88 3.51
C THR A 190 2.45 14.94 2.42
N ALA A 191 3.36 14.79 1.47
CA ALA A 191 3.40 15.66 0.28
C ALA A 191 2.08 15.61 -0.55
N MET A 192 1.38 14.47 -0.55
CA MET A 192 0.05 14.37 -1.18
C MET A 192 -0.97 15.25 -0.45
N ARG A 193 -0.98 15.25 0.88
CA ARG A 193 -1.88 16.10 1.68
C ARG A 193 -1.57 17.57 1.48
N GLN A 194 -0.29 17.95 1.52
CA GLN A 194 0.14 19.33 1.26
C GLN A 194 -0.29 19.83 -0.12
N LYS A 195 -0.20 18.97 -1.15
CA LYS A 195 -0.70 19.30 -2.50
C LYS A 195 -2.21 19.50 -2.52
N ALA A 196 -2.96 18.70 -1.76
CA ALA A 196 -4.43 18.79 -1.71
C ALA A 196 -4.93 19.99 -0.89
N TYR A 197 -4.21 20.39 0.15
CA TYR A 197 -4.55 21.45 1.10
C TYR A 197 -3.31 22.32 1.40
N PRO A 198 -2.87 23.17 0.47
CA PRO A 198 -1.61 23.92 0.61
C PRO A 198 -1.64 24.96 1.75
N GLY A 199 -2.82 25.36 2.23
CA GLY A 199 -2.97 26.28 3.37
C GLY A 199 -3.16 25.62 4.73
N GLU A 200 -3.13 24.27 4.81
CA GLU A 200 -3.29 23.56 6.06
C GLU A 200 -1.95 23.49 6.81
N ASP A 201 -1.96 23.75 8.13
CA ASP A 201 -0.76 23.55 8.95
C ASP A 201 -0.45 22.06 9.08
N PRO A 202 0.67 21.58 8.50
CA PRO A 202 1.01 20.16 8.52
C PRO A 202 1.30 19.63 9.96
N MET A 203 1.60 20.51 10.93
CA MET A 203 1.88 20.11 12.30
C MET A 203 0.62 19.71 13.08
N THR A 204 -0.57 20.07 12.59
CA THR A 204 -1.83 19.63 13.19
C THR A 204 -2.20 18.20 12.81
N LEU A 205 -1.50 17.62 11.83
CA LEU A 205 -1.78 16.31 11.27
C LEU A 205 -0.84 15.24 11.86
N PRO A 206 -1.33 13.99 12.03
CA PRO A 206 -0.47 12.88 12.40
C PRO A 206 0.64 12.67 11.35
N ALA A 207 1.84 12.38 11.84
CA ALA A 207 2.94 11.98 10.98
C ALA A 207 2.69 10.57 10.39
N PRO A 208 3.28 10.23 9.22
CA PRO A 208 3.23 8.86 8.71
C PRO A 208 3.70 7.80 9.70
N GLU A 209 4.65 8.15 10.55
CA GLU A 209 5.22 7.30 11.61
C GLU A 209 4.21 7.01 12.73
N GLU A 210 3.24 7.88 12.96
CA GLU A 210 2.14 7.65 13.92
C GLU A 210 1.07 6.71 13.34
N VAL A 211 0.92 6.70 12.01
CA VAL A 211 -0.08 5.90 11.28
C VAL A 211 0.44 4.49 10.96
N ALA A 212 1.74 4.34 10.70
CA ALA A 212 2.35 3.09 10.24
C ALA A 212 2.13 1.89 11.19
N PRO A 213 2.20 2.03 12.53
CA PRO A 213 1.97 0.93 13.44
C PRO A 213 0.60 0.25 13.22
N SER A 214 -0.47 1.03 13.06
CA SER A 214 -1.82 0.49 12.83
C SER A 214 -1.92 -0.32 11.53
N ILE A 215 -1.18 0.07 10.48
CA ILE A 215 -1.12 -0.68 9.22
C ILE A 215 -0.34 -1.99 9.42
N VAL A 216 0.77 -1.95 10.17
CA VAL A 216 1.60 -3.13 10.43
C VAL A 216 0.86 -4.11 11.36
N ASP A 217 0.09 -3.63 12.33
CA ASP A 217 -0.77 -4.48 13.16
C ASP A 217 -1.75 -5.32 12.31
N MET A 218 -2.27 -4.76 11.22
CA MET A 218 -3.15 -5.48 10.29
C MET A 218 -2.40 -6.51 9.42
N LEU A 219 -1.06 -6.48 9.38
CA LEU A 219 -0.22 -7.46 8.72
C LEU A 219 0.20 -8.62 9.66
N GLU A 220 0.02 -8.45 10.95
CA GLU A 220 0.35 -9.49 11.93
C GLU A 220 -0.60 -10.70 11.83
N PRO A 221 -0.10 -11.93 12.08
CA PRO A 221 -0.94 -13.14 12.10
C PRO A 221 -2.14 -13.06 13.02
N SER A 222 -1.99 -12.33 14.13
CA SER A 222 -3.04 -12.12 15.13
C SER A 222 -4.22 -11.29 14.62
N TYR A 223 -4.05 -10.54 13.52
CA TYR A 223 -5.14 -9.79 12.91
C TYR A 223 -6.01 -10.72 12.06
N THR A 224 -7.21 -11.03 12.54
CA THR A 224 -8.09 -12.06 11.95
C THR A 224 -9.24 -11.49 11.11
N GLN A 225 -9.45 -10.17 11.12
CA GLN A 225 -10.50 -9.55 10.31
C GLN A 225 -10.21 -9.67 8.81
N ASN A 226 -11.27 -9.84 8.03
CA ASN A 226 -11.22 -9.97 6.58
C ASN A 226 -12.31 -9.11 5.94
N GLY A 227 -11.97 -8.31 4.93
CA GLY A 227 -12.90 -7.37 4.29
C GLY A 227 -13.20 -6.12 5.13
N ALA A 228 -12.45 -5.88 6.21
CA ALA A 228 -12.64 -4.71 7.06
C ALA A 228 -12.21 -3.43 6.35
N TRP A 229 -12.98 -2.37 6.56
CA TRP A 229 -12.62 -0.99 6.23
C TRP A 229 -12.29 -0.26 7.53
N VAL A 230 -11.01 -0.15 7.83
CA VAL A 230 -10.50 0.41 9.08
C VAL A 230 -10.08 1.86 8.87
N GLN A 231 -10.43 2.73 9.81
CA GLN A 231 -9.98 4.13 9.82
C GLN A 231 -8.98 4.33 10.94
N PHE A 232 -7.91 5.08 10.65
CA PHE A 232 -6.98 5.52 11.67
C PHE A 232 -7.68 6.45 12.67
N GLU A 233 -7.57 6.11 13.93
CA GLU A 233 -7.99 6.94 15.07
C GLU A 233 -6.72 7.38 15.82
N ARG A 234 -6.64 8.69 16.12
CA ARG A 234 -5.49 9.29 16.83
C ARG A 234 -5.66 9.16 18.33
#